data_16da61ff9cd24fecbcd4a6a50b5ac89e
#
_entry.id   16da61ff9cd24fecbcd4a6a50b5ac89e
#
_cell.length_a   1.000
_cell.length_b   1.000
_cell.length_c   1.000
_cell.angle_alpha   90.00
_cell.angle_beta   90.00
_cell.angle_gamma   90.00
#
_symmetry.space_group_name_H-M   'P 1'
#
loop_
_entity.id
_entity.type
_entity.pdbx_description
1 polymer ?
#
loop_
_entity_poly.entity_id
_entity_poly.type
_entity_poly.pdbx_seq_one_letter_code
_entity_poly.pdbx_strand_id
1 'polypeptide(L)'
;MRENALPGSMEESVTREDILRARDRLKILKTRVANRSLRLLWLIAGPGVLVMLGENDGPSMVSYATTGATYGIGFFVPFILLTFLMAFVVQEMTVRLGVATHRGHAELIFQRFGPFWGYFAMGDLVFGNLLTLVTEFIAIQAGGLYFGLPSWLSVAIGVTLVIASLAFRRYSTWERALMGLAAFNLLFIPAALLAHPSGADLTHALATWGPLPGGMGTAFLTLILANIGATVTPWMIFFQQSAVVDKGLTRSDLPQGRTDTAIGAALAAVAAVATVVATAPLFAAHADVSQFASGADFATALQPLIGTTGATLFALGIIEAGLVAAMTISTSSSYSLAETVSARHSLNLDFAHGRLFYGVAIASTLLAGSVVLIPGAPLLAMTLTVNVIATLLMAPALLLLLLLANDREIMRDLANGWWANLAGGTIIVTISAIGALYGVITVFPNLLGK
;
A
#
# COMPACT_ATOMS: atom_id res chain seq x y z
N MET A 1 38.44 40.61 -36.76
CA MET A 1 38.54 39.23 -36.32
C MET A 1 37.82 39.13 -34.97
N ARG A 2 36.61 38.59 -34.96
CA ARG A 2 35.88 38.25 -33.72
C ARG A 2 35.96 36.75 -33.60
N GLU A 3 36.70 36.30 -32.60
CA GLU A 3 36.79 34.88 -32.20
C GLU A 3 35.41 34.41 -31.73
N ASN A 4 34.83 33.43 -32.44
CA ASN A 4 33.65 32.73 -32.00
C ASN A 4 34.07 31.81 -30.85
N ALA A 5 33.80 32.20 -29.64
CA ALA A 5 33.84 31.31 -28.50
C ALA A 5 32.70 30.29 -28.68
N LEU A 6 33.04 29.03 -28.83
CA LEU A 6 32.12 27.88 -28.72
C LEU A 6 31.44 27.93 -27.36
N PRO A 7 30.13 27.67 -27.27
CA PRO A 7 29.47 27.53 -25.95
C PRO A 7 30.11 26.34 -25.22
N GLY A 8 30.62 26.62 -24.03
CA GLY A 8 31.23 25.61 -23.17
C GLY A 8 30.32 24.42 -22.99
N SER A 9 30.88 23.24 -23.26
CA SER A 9 30.31 21.97 -22.87
C SER A 9 29.99 22.04 -21.40
N MET A 10 28.70 22.07 -21.05
CA MET A 10 28.29 21.73 -19.69
C MET A 10 28.71 20.28 -19.47
N GLU A 11 29.83 20.06 -18.81
CA GLU A 11 30.13 18.80 -18.14
C GLU A 11 29.01 18.62 -17.13
N GLU A 12 28.01 17.80 -17.44
CA GLU A 12 27.04 17.31 -16.48
C GLU A 12 27.84 16.64 -15.38
N SER A 13 28.00 17.30 -14.25
CA SER A 13 28.72 16.74 -13.13
C SER A 13 27.97 15.49 -12.66
N VAL A 14 28.59 14.33 -12.81
CA VAL A 14 28.06 13.02 -12.35
C VAL A 14 27.66 13.14 -10.89
N THR A 15 26.40 12.96 -10.60
CA THR A 15 25.88 13.12 -9.25
C THR A 15 26.08 11.84 -8.41
N ARG A 16 26.02 11.97 -7.09
CA ARG A 16 26.04 10.80 -6.18
C ARG A 16 24.93 9.80 -6.53
N GLU A 17 23.77 10.30 -6.90
CA GLU A 17 22.63 9.50 -7.33
C GLU A 17 22.95 8.64 -8.55
N ASP A 18 23.55 9.24 -9.59
CA ASP A 18 23.93 8.54 -10.81
C ASP A 18 24.93 7.43 -10.53
N ILE A 19 25.90 7.69 -9.66
CA ILE A 19 26.90 6.69 -9.23
C ILE A 19 26.23 5.51 -8.52
N LEU A 20 25.30 5.77 -7.61
CA LEU A 20 24.62 4.73 -6.85
C LEU A 20 23.71 3.88 -7.76
N ARG A 21 22.93 4.51 -8.64
CA ARG A 21 22.11 3.81 -9.65
C ARG A 21 22.96 2.97 -10.60
N ALA A 22 24.03 3.52 -11.13
CA ALA A 22 24.95 2.81 -12.00
C ALA A 22 25.59 1.59 -11.31
N ARG A 23 25.99 1.75 -10.04
CA ARG A 23 26.56 0.65 -9.23
C ARG A 23 25.56 -0.48 -9.01
N ASP A 24 24.33 -0.18 -8.68
CA ASP A 24 23.30 -1.19 -8.45
C ASP A 24 22.89 -1.84 -9.79
N ARG A 25 22.81 -1.07 -10.87
CA ARG A 25 22.59 -1.59 -12.23
C ARG A 25 23.71 -2.56 -12.68
N LEU A 26 24.97 -2.25 -12.44
CA LEU A 26 26.09 -3.13 -12.74
C LEU A 26 26.01 -4.48 -12.01
N LYS A 27 25.53 -4.50 -10.76
CA LYS A 27 25.33 -5.76 -10.02
C LYS A 27 24.26 -6.63 -10.69
N ILE A 28 23.13 -6.02 -11.10
CA ILE A 28 22.06 -6.71 -11.83
C ILE A 28 22.61 -7.30 -13.12
N LEU A 29 23.30 -6.51 -13.93
CA LEU A 29 23.88 -6.97 -15.21
C LEU A 29 24.89 -8.11 -15.03
N LYS A 30 25.84 -7.98 -14.09
CA LYS A 30 26.82 -9.04 -13.78
C LYS A 30 26.13 -10.33 -13.34
N THR A 31 25.08 -10.23 -12.53
CA THR A 31 24.33 -11.40 -12.05
C THR A 31 23.55 -12.07 -13.18
N ARG A 32 23.01 -11.27 -14.11
CA ARG A 32 22.31 -11.76 -15.31
C ARG A 32 23.26 -12.50 -16.25
N VAL A 33 24.42 -11.91 -16.55
CA VAL A 33 25.47 -12.58 -17.39
C VAL A 33 25.94 -13.86 -16.74
N ALA A 34 26.04 -13.91 -15.41
CA ALA A 34 26.43 -15.12 -14.67
C ALA A 34 25.30 -16.18 -14.58
N ASN A 35 24.13 -15.94 -15.18
CA ASN A 35 22.96 -16.83 -15.22
C ASN A 35 22.47 -17.28 -13.82
N ARG A 36 22.58 -16.42 -12.81
CA ARG A 36 22.17 -16.69 -11.43
C ARG A 36 20.73 -16.19 -11.20
N SER A 37 19.74 -16.95 -11.65
CA SER A 37 18.33 -16.54 -11.68
C SER A 37 17.76 -16.14 -10.30
N LEU A 38 17.98 -16.92 -9.24
CA LEU A 38 17.51 -16.60 -7.88
C LEU A 38 18.17 -15.35 -7.30
N ARG A 39 19.49 -15.19 -7.54
CA ARG A 39 20.20 -13.98 -7.11
C ARG A 39 19.75 -12.76 -7.91
N LEU A 40 19.44 -12.93 -9.18
CA LEU A 40 18.90 -11.86 -10.03
C LEU A 40 17.52 -11.43 -9.51
N LEU A 41 16.63 -12.39 -9.24
CA LEU A 41 15.34 -12.09 -8.64
C LEU A 41 15.50 -11.35 -7.31
N TRP A 42 16.37 -11.80 -6.41
CA TRP A 42 16.66 -11.13 -5.14
C TRP A 42 17.19 -9.71 -5.30
N LEU A 43 17.97 -9.41 -6.33
CA LEU A 43 18.47 -8.06 -6.58
C LEU A 43 17.42 -7.13 -7.17
N ILE A 44 16.48 -7.67 -7.95
CA ILE A 44 15.39 -6.93 -8.58
C ILE A 44 14.19 -6.80 -7.61
N ALA A 45 13.94 -7.85 -6.82
CA ALA A 45 12.84 -7.86 -5.84
C ALA A 45 12.94 -6.69 -4.88
N GLY A 46 11.80 -6.11 -4.59
CA GLY A 46 11.64 -5.01 -3.65
C GLY A 46 10.46 -4.12 -3.97
N PRO A 47 10.39 -3.41 -5.10
CA PRO A 47 9.28 -2.52 -5.38
C PRO A 47 7.91 -3.21 -5.31
N GLY A 48 7.78 -4.42 -5.86
CA GLY A 48 6.55 -5.18 -5.85
C GLY A 48 6.21 -5.79 -4.49
N VAL A 49 7.15 -6.51 -3.88
CA VAL A 49 6.94 -7.08 -2.53
C VAL A 49 6.65 -5.98 -1.53
N LEU A 50 7.40 -4.87 -1.58
CA LEU A 50 7.26 -3.79 -0.60
C LEU A 50 5.93 -3.05 -0.75
N VAL A 51 5.46 -2.81 -1.98
CA VAL A 51 4.16 -2.17 -2.18
C VAL A 51 3.02 -3.06 -1.72
N MET A 52 3.09 -4.36 -1.99
CA MET A 52 2.03 -5.30 -1.64
C MET A 52 1.96 -5.60 -0.14
N LEU A 53 3.11 -5.80 0.53
CA LEU A 53 3.14 -5.96 1.98
C LEU A 53 2.91 -4.63 2.71
N GLY A 54 3.31 -3.49 2.11
CA GLY A 54 3.02 -2.18 2.65
C GLY A 54 1.55 -1.78 2.53
N GLU A 55 0.77 -2.42 1.65
CA GLU A 55 -0.68 -2.24 1.57
C GLU A 55 -1.43 -3.08 2.62
N ASN A 56 -0.82 -4.12 3.14
CA ASN A 56 -1.25 -4.74 4.39
C ASN A 56 -0.91 -3.81 5.57
N ASP A 57 -1.35 -2.59 5.46
CA ASP A 57 -1.11 -1.48 6.37
C ASP A 57 -2.00 -1.56 7.63
N GLY A 58 -1.82 -0.62 8.55
CA GLY A 58 -2.57 -0.59 9.80
C GLY A 58 -4.09 -0.60 9.61
N PRO A 59 -4.67 0.32 8.81
CA PRO A 59 -6.10 0.35 8.54
C PRO A 59 -6.59 -0.91 7.82
N SER A 60 -5.78 -1.50 6.95
CA SER A 60 -6.13 -2.73 6.23
C SER A 60 -6.22 -3.91 7.18
N MET A 61 -5.24 -4.09 8.07
CA MET A 61 -5.28 -5.13 9.08
C MET A 61 -6.46 -4.98 10.03
N VAL A 62 -6.82 -3.76 10.41
CA VAL A 62 -8.02 -3.48 11.22
C VAL A 62 -9.30 -3.80 10.44
N SER A 63 -9.37 -3.51 9.14
CA SER A 63 -10.51 -3.89 8.30
C SER A 63 -10.67 -5.40 8.18
N TYR A 64 -9.59 -6.13 7.96
CA TYR A 64 -9.61 -7.60 7.95
C TYR A 64 -9.97 -8.17 9.32
N ALA A 65 -9.46 -7.59 10.42
CA ALA A 65 -9.78 -7.98 11.77
C ALA A 65 -11.27 -7.75 12.09
N THR A 66 -11.81 -6.58 11.72
CA THR A 66 -13.23 -6.26 11.85
C THR A 66 -14.08 -7.25 11.06
N THR A 67 -13.65 -7.58 9.85
CA THR A 67 -14.35 -8.53 8.97
C THR A 67 -14.40 -9.93 9.61
N GLY A 68 -13.27 -10.45 10.09
CA GLY A 68 -13.21 -11.75 10.75
C GLY A 68 -14.02 -11.80 12.05
N ALA A 69 -13.96 -10.73 12.85
CA ALA A 69 -14.72 -10.62 14.09
C ALA A 69 -16.23 -10.44 13.88
N THR A 70 -16.66 -9.88 12.74
CA THR A 70 -18.08 -9.64 12.45
C THR A 70 -18.73 -10.77 11.66
N TYR A 71 -18.00 -11.40 10.74
CA TYR A 71 -18.55 -12.37 9.79
C TYR A 71 -17.88 -13.76 9.84
N GLY A 72 -16.82 -13.90 10.62
CA GLY A 72 -16.08 -15.16 10.75
C GLY A 72 -15.38 -15.59 9.44
N ILE A 73 -15.16 -16.89 9.31
CA ILE A 73 -14.60 -17.50 8.10
C ILE A 73 -15.76 -17.82 7.14
N GLY A 74 -15.81 -17.15 6.01
CA GLY A 74 -16.88 -17.34 5.02
C GLY A 74 -16.64 -16.50 3.77
N PHE A 75 -17.65 -15.77 3.33
CA PHE A 75 -17.65 -14.96 2.11
C PHE A 75 -16.40 -14.08 1.92
N PHE A 76 -15.89 -13.46 2.99
CA PHE A 76 -14.80 -12.51 2.87
C PHE A 76 -13.44 -13.16 2.61
N VAL A 77 -13.22 -14.44 2.92
CA VAL A 77 -11.94 -15.10 2.63
C VAL A 77 -11.68 -15.18 1.12
N PRO A 78 -12.54 -15.78 0.27
CA PRO A 78 -12.32 -15.75 -1.17
C PRO A 78 -12.44 -14.35 -1.77
N PHE A 79 -13.27 -13.46 -1.18
CA PHE A 79 -13.37 -12.07 -1.61
C PHE A 79 -12.04 -11.33 -1.48
N ILE A 80 -11.34 -11.44 -0.34
CA ILE A 80 -10.02 -10.82 -0.11
C ILE A 80 -8.99 -11.40 -1.08
N LEU A 81 -8.99 -12.71 -1.34
CA LEU A 81 -8.10 -13.30 -2.35
C LEU A 81 -8.34 -12.69 -3.74
N LEU A 82 -9.60 -12.44 -4.10
CA LEU A 82 -9.95 -11.78 -5.37
C LEU A 82 -9.45 -10.33 -5.40
N THR A 83 -9.55 -9.58 -4.29
CA THR A 83 -9.03 -8.19 -4.26
C THR A 83 -7.51 -8.13 -4.42
N PHE A 84 -6.75 -9.10 -3.90
CA PHE A 84 -5.30 -9.18 -4.14
C PHE A 84 -4.95 -9.56 -5.59
N LEU A 85 -5.79 -10.34 -6.27
CA LEU A 85 -5.65 -10.57 -7.71
C LEU A 85 -5.88 -9.26 -8.49
N MET A 86 -6.87 -8.44 -8.08
CA MET A 86 -7.09 -7.11 -8.65
C MET A 86 -5.86 -6.21 -8.42
N ALA A 87 -5.31 -6.18 -7.19
CA ALA A 87 -4.09 -5.44 -6.86
C ALA A 87 -2.92 -5.86 -7.75
N PHE A 88 -2.71 -7.15 -7.96
CA PHE A 88 -1.66 -7.65 -8.86
C PHE A 88 -1.82 -7.11 -10.29
N VAL A 89 -3.03 -7.13 -10.84
CA VAL A 89 -3.31 -6.61 -12.19
C VAL A 89 -2.97 -5.12 -12.29
N VAL A 90 -3.35 -4.33 -11.30
CA VAL A 90 -3.06 -2.89 -11.24
C VAL A 90 -1.55 -2.65 -11.15
N GLN A 91 -0.89 -3.32 -10.24
CA GLN A 91 0.53 -3.11 -9.99
C GLN A 91 1.43 -3.67 -11.11
N GLU A 92 0.98 -4.68 -11.86
CA GLU A 92 1.67 -5.14 -13.07
C GLU A 92 1.71 -4.04 -14.14
N MET A 93 0.59 -3.33 -14.36
CA MET A 93 0.56 -2.19 -15.28
C MET A 93 1.51 -1.09 -14.82
N THR A 94 1.60 -0.84 -13.53
CA THR A 94 2.46 0.17 -12.91
C THR A 94 3.95 -0.15 -13.11
N VAL A 95 4.39 -1.41 -12.84
CA VAL A 95 5.76 -1.86 -13.10
C VAL A 95 6.11 -1.70 -14.59
N ARG A 96 5.21 -2.11 -15.46
CA ARG A 96 5.39 -2.05 -16.91
C ARG A 96 5.52 -0.62 -17.41
N LEU A 97 4.70 0.29 -16.86
CA LEU A 97 4.78 1.71 -17.16
C LEU A 97 6.12 2.31 -16.68
N GLY A 98 6.57 1.99 -15.47
CA GLY A 98 7.85 2.44 -14.91
C GLY A 98 9.05 2.00 -15.75
N VAL A 99 9.13 0.70 -16.15
CA VAL A 99 10.24 0.20 -16.98
C VAL A 99 10.18 0.66 -18.43
N ALA A 100 9.01 1.04 -18.93
CA ALA A 100 8.83 1.55 -20.28
C ALA A 100 9.26 3.00 -20.43
N THR A 101 8.94 3.83 -19.43
CA THR A 101 9.03 5.29 -19.51
C THR A 101 10.19 5.87 -18.73
N HIS A 102 10.66 5.17 -17.69
CA HIS A 102 11.65 5.68 -16.71
C HIS A 102 11.24 7.01 -16.07
N ARG A 103 9.93 7.22 -15.90
CA ARG A 103 9.33 8.43 -15.32
C ARG A 103 8.36 8.07 -14.22
N GLY A 104 8.17 8.99 -13.28
CA GLY A 104 7.18 8.86 -12.23
C GLY A 104 5.76 8.98 -12.74
N HIS A 105 4.79 8.52 -11.96
CA HIS A 105 3.39 8.48 -12.38
C HIS A 105 2.80 9.89 -12.50
N ALA A 106 3.09 10.76 -11.52
CA ALA A 106 2.64 12.14 -11.54
C ALA A 106 3.21 12.91 -12.73
N GLU A 107 4.51 12.75 -13.02
CA GLU A 107 5.16 13.37 -14.18
C GLU A 107 4.46 12.98 -15.48
N LEU A 108 4.14 11.70 -15.68
CA LEU A 108 3.47 11.23 -16.89
C LEU A 108 2.07 11.80 -17.05
N ILE A 109 1.29 11.90 -15.97
CA ILE A 109 -0.04 12.50 -16.00
C ILE A 109 0.04 13.96 -16.46
N PHE A 110 0.96 14.74 -15.88
CA PHE A 110 1.17 16.14 -16.29
C PHE A 110 1.54 16.26 -17.76
N GLN A 111 2.44 15.39 -18.24
CA GLN A 111 2.94 15.47 -19.62
C GLN A 111 1.90 15.05 -20.66
N ARG A 112 1.06 14.03 -20.35
CA ARG A 112 0.13 13.46 -21.33
C ARG A 112 -1.25 14.09 -21.27
N PHE A 113 -1.73 14.47 -20.09
CA PHE A 113 -3.09 14.97 -19.91
C PHE A 113 -3.15 16.45 -19.52
N GLY A 114 -2.00 17.07 -19.30
CA GLY A 114 -1.88 18.50 -18.99
C GLY A 114 -2.10 18.84 -17.51
N PRO A 115 -1.96 20.16 -17.18
CA PRO A 115 -1.91 20.62 -15.79
C PRO A 115 -3.17 20.32 -14.99
N PHE A 116 -4.36 20.42 -15.61
CA PHE A 116 -5.62 20.17 -14.90
C PHE A 116 -5.66 18.76 -14.30
N TRP A 117 -5.41 17.73 -15.12
CA TRP A 117 -5.42 16.34 -14.67
C TRP A 117 -4.24 16.02 -13.76
N GLY A 118 -3.09 16.66 -13.98
CA GLY A 118 -1.95 16.53 -13.10
C GLY A 118 -2.23 17.05 -11.69
N TYR A 119 -2.80 18.26 -11.55
CA TYR A 119 -3.16 18.80 -10.23
C TYR A 119 -4.33 18.06 -9.60
N PHE A 120 -5.29 17.57 -10.40
CA PHE A 120 -6.38 16.74 -9.90
C PHE A 120 -5.84 15.43 -9.28
N ALA A 121 -5.02 14.68 -10.03
CA ALA A 121 -4.42 13.44 -9.55
C ALA A 121 -3.50 13.65 -8.33
N MET A 122 -2.79 14.79 -8.28
CA MET A 122 -1.98 15.16 -7.13
C MET A 122 -2.83 15.48 -5.91
N GLY A 123 -3.93 16.23 -6.08
CA GLY A 123 -4.86 16.53 -4.98
C GLY A 123 -5.50 15.27 -4.42
N ASP A 124 -5.95 14.38 -5.31
CA ASP A 124 -6.49 13.06 -4.97
C ASP A 124 -5.50 12.24 -4.14
N LEU A 125 -4.27 12.11 -4.63
CA LEU A 125 -3.20 11.37 -3.96
C LEU A 125 -2.81 11.97 -2.61
N VAL A 126 -2.54 13.27 -2.55
CA VAL A 126 -2.06 13.93 -1.31
C VAL A 126 -3.13 13.87 -0.22
N PHE A 127 -4.39 14.08 -0.60
CA PHE A 127 -5.51 13.97 0.32
C PHE A 127 -5.65 12.53 0.85
N GLY A 128 -5.69 11.54 -0.05
CA GLY A 128 -5.76 10.13 0.33
C GLY A 128 -4.58 9.71 1.21
N ASN A 129 -3.36 10.03 0.79
CA ASN A 129 -2.15 9.69 1.52
C ASN A 129 -2.09 10.30 2.93
N LEU A 130 -2.55 11.54 3.09
CA LEU A 130 -2.57 12.17 4.41
C LEU A 130 -3.54 11.46 5.34
N LEU A 131 -4.75 11.12 4.87
CA LEU A 131 -5.73 10.37 5.63
C LEU A 131 -5.21 8.98 6.01
N THR A 132 -4.65 8.26 5.04
CA THR A 132 -4.07 6.92 5.28
C THR A 132 -2.90 7.02 6.26
N LEU A 133 -2.00 8.01 6.10
CA LEU A 133 -0.87 8.19 7.00
C LEU A 133 -1.31 8.44 8.46
N VAL A 134 -2.42 9.16 8.68
CA VAL A 134 -3.01 9.30 10.02
C VAL A 134 -3.40 7.93 10.58
N THR A 135 -4.03 7.09 9.78
CA THR A 135 -4.49 5.77 10.23
C THR A 135 -3.34 4.79 10.49
N GLU A 136 -2.16 4.98 9.85
CA GLU A 136 -0.95 4.24 10.21
C GLU A 136 -0.49 4.55 11.64
N PHE A 137 -0.50 5.82 12.02
CA PHE A 137 -0.17 6.20 13.39
C PHE A 137 -1.24 5.77 14.39
N ILE A 138 -2.51 5.65 13.99
CA ILE A 138 -3.55 5.01 14.81
C ILE A 138 -3.19 3.54 15.08
N ALA A 139 -2.73 2.81 14.07
CA ALA A 139 -2.32 1.41 14.22
C ALA A 139 -1.09 1.25 15.13
N ILE A 140 -0.06 2.10 14.93
CA ILE A 140 1.14 2.11 15.79
C ILE A 140 0.75 2.42 17.25
N GLN A 141 -0.14 3.39 17.46
CA GLN A 141 -0.67 3.73 18.77
C GLN A 141 -1.42 2.55 19.39
N ALA A 142 -2.30 1.91 18.62
CA ALA A 142 -3.10 0.78 19.08
C ALA A 142 -2.23 -0.39 19.56
N GLY A 143 -1.23 -0.78 18.76
CA GLY A 143 -0.29 -1.81 19.17
C GLY A 143 0.52 -1.42 20.41
N GLY A 144 0.96 -0.16 20.50
CA GLY A 144 1.65 0.36 21.68
C GLY A 144 0.79 0.33 22.95
N LEU A 145 -0.49 0.69 22.84
CA LEU A 145 -1.45 0.62 23.95
C LEU A 145 -1.60 -0.81 24.49
N TYR A 146 -1.66 -1.82 23.63
CA TYR A 146 -1.68 -3.23 24.05
C TYR A 146 -0.47 -3.60 24.92
N PHE A 147 0.71 -3.02 24.64
CA PHE A 147 1.92 -3.20 25.45
C PHE A 147 2.02 -2.24 26.64
N GLY A 148 0.98 -1.47 26.95
CA GLY A 148 0.94 -0.54 28.08
C GLY A 148 1.68 0.78 27.84
N LEU A 149 2.09 1.08 26.61
CA LEU A 149 2.69 2.35 26.26
C LEU A 149 1.63 3.45 26.17
N PRO A 150 1.85 4.65 26.71
CA PRO A 150 0.92 5.77 26.50
C PRO A 150 0.89 6.20 25.03
N SER A 151 -0.26 6.68 24.56
CA SER A 151 -0.51 7.06 23.16
C SER A 151 0.58 7.98 22.59
N TRP A 152 0.94 9.04 23.33
CA TRP A 152 1.95 9.99 22.87
C TRP A 152 3.33 9.36 22.64
N LEU A 153 3.72 8.39 23.50
CA LEU A 153 5.02 7.72 23.38
C LEU A 153 5.05 6.77 22.18
N SER A 154 3.96 6.00 21.97
CA SER A 154 3.82 5.11 20.83
C SER A 154 3.91 5.90 19.50
N VAL A 155 3.17 7.01 19.41
CA VAL A 155 3.20 7.90 18.24
C VAL A 155 4.59 8.55 18.08
N ALA A 156 5.21 9.03 19.13
CA ALA A 156 6.55 9.64 19.08
C ALA A 156 7.62 8.65 18.59
N ILE A 157 7.56 7.39 19.06
CA ILE A 157 8.44 6.31 18.58
C ILE A 157 8.19 6.08 17.09
N GLY A 158 6.94 5.94 16.65
CA GLY A 158 6.57 5.74 15.25
C GLY A 158 7.09 6.88 14.36
N VAL A 159 6.80 8.13 14.71
CA VAL A 159 7.29 9.32 13.99
C VAL A 159 8.82 9.32 13.90
N THR A 160 9.51 9.02 15.01
CA THR A 160 10.96 8.97 15.03
C THR A 160 11.51 7.89 14.10
N LEU A 161 10.92 6.69 14.09
CA LEU A 161 11.36 5.59 13.24
C LEU A 161 11.12 5.89 11.75
N VAL A 162 9.96 6.46 11.40
CA VAL A 162 9.66 6.87 10.03
C VAL A 162 10.66 7.91 9.53
N ILE A 163 10.90 8.98 10.30
CA ILE A 163 11.87 10.02 9.94
C ILE A 163 13.30 9.47 9.91
N ALA A 164 13.69 8.62 10.86
CA ALA A 164 15.01 8.00 10.91
C ALA A 164 15.28 7.11 9.68
N SER A 165 14.23 6.46 9.11
CA SER A 165 14.37 5.64 7.91
C SER A 165 14.88 6.44 6.71
N LEU A 166 14.58 7.73 6.63
CA LEU A 166 15.05 8.62 5.57
C LEU A 166 16.57 8.88 5.64
N ALA A 167 17.19 8.64 6.81
CA ALA A 167 18.64 8.82 6.98
C ALA A 167 19.50 7.78 6.26
N PHE A 168 18.95 6.70 5.75
CA PHE A 168 19.69 5.72 4.94
C PHE A 168 20.30 6.34 3.67
N ARG A 169 19.69 7.37 3.09
CA ARG A 169 20.18 8.11 1.90
C ARG A 169 20.66 7.18 0.77
N ARG A 170 20.03 6.03 0.65
CA ARG A 170 20.31 5.03 -0.38
C ARG A 170 19.07 4.14 -0.53
N TYR A 171 18.46 4.20 -1.72
CA TYR A 171 17.25 3.45 -2.03
C TYR A 171 17.38 1.96 -1.70
N SER A 172 18.44 1.29 -2.21
CA SER A 172 18.61 -0.15 -2.01
C SER A 172 18.84 -0.58 -0.54
N THR A 173 19.32 0.31 0.32
CA THR A 173 19.49 0.03 1.76
C THR A 173 18.17 0.22 2.48
N TRP A 174 17.47 1.31 2.20
CA TRP A 174 16.14 1.62 2.71
C TRP A 174 15.15 0.52 2.34
N GLU A 175 15.07 0.16 1.06
CA GLU A 175 14.21 -0.89 0.55
C GLU A 175 14.44 -2.23 1.28
N ARG A 176 15.68 -2.67 1.46
CA ARG A 176 15.98 -3.92 2.16
C ARG A 176 15.64 -3.89 3.64
N ALA A 177 15.85 -2.76 4.30
CA ALA A 177 15.46 -2.59 5.70
C ALA A 177 13.94 -2.70 5.85
N LEU A 178 13.19 -2.05 4.94
CA LEU A 178 11.74 -2.13 4.94
C LEU A 178 11.22 -3.52 4.57
N MET A 179 11.84 -4.21 3.60
CA MET A 179 11.48 -5.61 3.30
C MET A 179 11.70 -6.53 4.50
N GLY A 180 12.78 -6.30 5.27
CA GLY A 180 13.03 -7.04 6.50
C GLY A 180 11.98 -6.75 7.58
N LEU A 181 11.54 -5.50 7.69
CA LEU A 181 10.46 -5.12 8.59
C LEU A 181 9.10 -5.68 8.09
N ALA A 182 8.80 -5.54 6.80
CA ALA A 182 7.57 -6.05 6.19
C ALA A 182 7.40 -7.58 6.30
N ALA A 183 8.48 -8.33 6.51
CA ALA A 183 8.39 -9.76 6.80
C ALA A 183 7.63 -10.07 8.11
N PHE A 184 7.56 -9.13 9.04
CA PHE A 184 6.77 -9.26 10.27
C PHE A 184 5.25 -9.22 10.00
N ASN A 185 4.81 -8.77 8.82
CA ASN A 185 3.42 -8.92 8.39
C ASN A 185 2.96 -10.40 8.41
N LEU A 186 3.90 -11.33 8.23
CA LEU A 186 3.63 -12.75 8.32
C LEU A 186 3.37 -13.25 9.76
N LEU A 187 3.50 -12.41 10.81
CA LEU A 187 3.14 -12.74 12.20
C LEU A 187 1.64 -13.03 12.36
N PHE A 188 0.80 -12.54 11.46
CA PHE A 188 -0.61 -12.89 11.45
C PHE A 188 -0.85 -14.39 11.16
N ILE A 189 0.08 -15.07 10.45
CA ILE A 189 -0.03 -16.50 10.16
C ILE A 189 0.04 -17.34 11.45
N PRO A 190 1.08 -17.26 12.30
CA PRO A 190 1.09 -18.00 13.56
C PRO A 190 -0.04 -17.54 14.51
N ALA A 191 -0.48 -16.26 14.48
CA ALA A 191 -1.67 -15.85 15.23
C ALA A 191 -2.93 -16.58 14.76
N ALA A 192 -3.11 -16.72 13.44
CA ALA A 192 -4.21 -17.49 12.85
C ALA A 192 -4.14 -18.99 13.21
N LEU A 193 -2.95 -19.59 13.23
CA LEU A 193 -2.79 -20.99 13.61
C LEU A 193 -3.16 -21.22 15.08
N LEU A 194 -2.89 -20.25 15.96
CA LEU A 194 -3.30 -20.31 17.38
C LEU A 194 -4.82 -20.13 17.58
N ALA A 195 -5.53 -19.63 16.57
CA ALA A 195 -6.99 -19.62 16.54
C ALA A 195 -7.61 -20.99 16.23
N HIS A 196 -6.79 -22.00 15.96
CA HIS A 196 -7.21 -23.38 15.63
C HIS A 196 -8.29 -23.45 14.55
N PRO A 197 -8.08 -22.82 13.36
CA PRO A 197 -9.08 -22.77 12.32
C PRO A 197 -9.45 -24.17 11.83
N SER A 198 -10.73 -24.40 11.56
CA SER A 198 -11.19 -25.61 10.91
C SER A 198 -10.76 -25.60 9.43
N GLY A 199 -9.98 -26.58 9.01
CA GLY A 199 -9.62 -26.75 7.60
C GLY A 199 -10.85 -27.00 6.72
N ALA A 200 -11.89 -27.64 7.28
CA ALA A 200 -13.16 -27.85 6.59
C ALA A 200 -13.89 -26.52 6.33
N ASP A 201 -13.92 -25.60 7.30
CA ASP A 201 -14.56 -24.29 7.14
C ASP A 201 -13.83 -23.44 6.12
N LEU A 202 -12.48 -23.45 6.13
CA LEU A 202 -11.68 -22.74 5.12
C LEU A 202 -11.91 -23.30 3.71
N THR A 203 -11.91 -24.62 3.55
CA THR A 203 -12.17 -25.24 2.23
C THR A 203 -13.60 -25.00 1.77
N HIS A 204 -14.58 -25.03 2.69
CA HIS A 204 -15.95 -24.69 2.39
C HIS A 204 -16.10 -23.23 1.95
N ALA A 205 -15.50 -22.28 2.69
CA ALA A 205 -15.50 -20.87 2.33
C ALA A 205 -14.93 -20.63 0.94
N LEU A 206 -13.77 -21.24 0.63
CA LEU A 206 -13.12 -21.09 -0.68
C LEU A 206 -13.93 -21.70 -1.83
N ALA A 207 -14.61 -22.84 -1.59
CA ALA A 207 -15.35 -23.54 -2.63
C ALA A 207 -16.74 -22.93 -2.90
N THR A 208 -17.41 -22.43 -1.86
CA THR A 208 -18.83 -22.03 -1.94
C THR A 208 -19.08 -20.54 -1.74
N TRP A 209 -18.05 -19.78 -1.34
CA TRP A 209 -18.19 -18.38 -0.87
C TRP A 209 -19.17 -18.26 0.32
N GLY A 210 -19.28 -19.31 1.12
CA GLY A 210 -20.23 -19.38 2.22
C GLY A 210 -19.57 -19.60 3.59
N PRO A 211 -20.32 -19.36 4.67
CA PRO A 211 -21.65 -18.78 4.65
C PRO A 211 -21.68 -17.35 4.19
N LEU A 212 -22.78 -16.98 3.51
CA LEU A 212 -23.00 -15.59 3.12
C LEU A 212 -23.42 -14.76 4.34
N PRO A 213 -23.00 -13.50 4.41
CA PRO A 213 -23.49 -12.59 5.44
C PRO A 213 -25.01 -12.45 5.42
N GLY A 214 -25.65 -12.38 6.59
CA GLY A 214 -27.11 -12.29 6.73
C GLY A 214 -27.66 -10.91 6.36
N GLY A 215 -27.67 -10.59 5.07
CA GLY A 215 -28.21 -9.35 4.52
C GLY A 215 -27.14 -8.41 3.94
N MET A 216 -27.56 -7.60 2.96
CA MET A 216 -26.72 -6.60 2.29
C MET A 216 -26.98 -5.19 2.85
N GLY A 217 -26.86 -5.05 4.16
CA GLY A 217 -27.00 -3.73 4.83
C GLY A 217 -25.79 -2.83 4.62
N THR A 218 -25.90 -1.59 5.11
CA THR A 218 -24.83 -0.58 5.02
C THR A 218 -23.52 -1.08 5.65
N ALA A 219 -23.60 -1.79 6.79
CA ALA A 219 -22.40 -2.34 7.46
C ALA A 219 -21.64 -3.34 6.57
N PHE A 220 -22.36 -4.22 5.87
CA PHE A 220 -21.75 -5.16 4.92
C PHE A 220 -21.06 -4.43 3.76
N LEU A 221 -21.75 -3.45 3.16
CA LEU A 221 -21.18 -2.66 2.05
C LEU A 221 -19.99 -1.82 2.50
N THR A 222 -20.02 -1.29 3.73
CA THR A 222 -18.86 -0.60 4.31
C THR A 222 -17.65 -1.53 4.37
N LEU A 223 -17.82 -2.77 4.84
CA LEU A 223 -16.71 -3.73 4.91
C LEU A 223 -16.28 -4.24 3.53
N ILE A 224 -17.19 -4.38 2.56
CA ILE A 224 -16.80 -4.65 1.16
C ILE A 224 -15.85 -3.55 0.66
N LEU A 225 -16.25 -2.28 0.78
CA LEU A 225 -15.41 -1.16 0.34
C LEU A 225 -14.13 -1.03 1.17
N ALA A 226 -14.24 -1.17 2.50
CA ALA A 226 -13.06 -1.13 3.36
C ALA A 226 -12.04 -2.23 3.01
N ASN A 227 -12.48 -3.45 2.67
CA ASN A 227 -11.58 -4.53 2.24
C ASN A 227 -11.03 -4.33 0.82
N ILE A 228 -11.77 -3.67 -0.09
CA ILE A 228 -11.21 -3.24 -1.38
C ILE A 228 -10.12 -2.19 -1.16
N GLY A 229 -10.43 -1.14 -0.38
CA GLY A 229 -9.47 -0.08 -0.05
C GLY A 229 -8.29 -0.55 0.81
N ALA A 230 -8.46 -1.65 1.54
CA ALA A 230 -7.38 -2.36 2.23
C ALA A 230 -6.44 -3.13 1.30
N THR A 231 -6.70 -3.19 0.00
CA THR A 231 -5.93 -4.01 -0.95
C THR A 231 -5.44 -3.21 -2.15
N VAL A 232 -6.15 -2.12 -2.51
CA VAL A 232 -5.84 -1.31 -3.69
C VAL A 232 -6.09 0.16 -3.38
N THR A 233 -5.01 0.92 -3.25
CA THR A 233 -5.05 2.36 -2.96
C THR A 233 -4.26 3.18 -3.97
N PRO A 234 -4.55 4.48 -4.15
CA PRO A 234 -3.84 5.32 -5.10
C PRO A 234 -2.32 5.39 -4.84
N TRP A 235 -1.88 5.45 -3.58
CA TRP A 235 -0.46 5.60 -3.25
C TRP A 235 0.42 4.48 -3.82
N MET A 236 -0.11 3.26 -3.90
CA MET A 236 0.60 2.10 -4.45
C MET A 236 1.07 2.32 -5.88
N ILE A 237 0.21 2.91 -6.73
CA ILE A 237 0.50 3.19 -8.14
C ILE A 237 1.69 4.14 -8.23
N PHE A 238 1.61 5.26 -7.52
CA PHE A 238 2.65 6.29 -7.55
C PHE A 238 3.95 5.80 -6.94
N PHE A 239 3.87 5.14 -5.79
CA PHE A 239 5.05 4.60 -5.10
C PHE A 239 5.76 3.55 -5.94
N GLN A 240 5.06 2.52 -6.43
CA GLN A 240 5.72 1.42 -7.15
C GLN A 240 6.37 1.91 -8.44
N GLN A 241 5.71 2.80 -9.18
CA GLN A 241 6.31 3.34 -10.39
C GLN A 241 7.58 4.13 -10.10
N SER A 242 7.55 5.05 -9.13
CA SER A 242 8.74 5.83 -8.72
C SER A 242 9.83 4.92 -8.13
N ALA A 243 9.46 3.89 -7.38
CA ALA A 243 10.39 2.88 -6.85
C ALA A 243 11.10 2.08 -7.96
N VAL A 244 10.36 1.66 -9.00
CA VAL A 244 10.91 1.00 -10.19
C VAL A 244 11.93 1.90 -10.90
N VAL A 245 11.60 3.19 -11.03
CA VAL A 245 12.47 4.19 -11.66
C VAL A 245 13.70 4.46 -10.79
N ASP A 246 13.53 4.65 -9.49
CA ASP A 246 14.64 4.94 -8.56
C ASP A 246 15.61 3.76 -8.42
N LYS A 247 15.10 2.53 -8.52
CA LYS A 247 15.90 1.29 -8.58
C LYS A 247 16.64 1.13 -9.91
N GLY A 248 16.25 1.86 -10.94
CA GLY A 248 16.82 1.80 -12.27
C GLY A 248 16.47 0.52 -13.03
N LEU A 249 15.28 -0.02 -12.84
CA LEU A 249 14.80 -1.18 -13.57
C LEU A 249 14.51 -0.80 -15.03
N THR A 250 14.72 -1.76 -15.93
CA THR A 250 14.55 -1.60 -17.38
C THR A 250 13.65 -2.69 -17.94
N ARG A 251 13.26 -2.57 -19.20
CA ARG A 251 12.44 -3.57 -19.90
C ARG A 251 12.95 -4.99 -19.76
N SER A 252 14.27 -5.17 -19.73
CA SER A 252 14.87 -6.50 -19.55
C SER A 252 14.64 -7.10 -18.15
N ASP A 253 14.24 -6.29 -17.16
CA ASP A 253 13.96 -6.69 -15.78
C ASP A 253 12.47 -6.95 -15.54
N LEU A 254 11.61 -6.67 -16.53
CA LEU A 254 10.14 -6.79 -16.40
C LEU A 254 9.68 -8.18 -15.95
N PRO A 255 10.20 -9.33 -16.46
CA PRO A 255 9.77 -10.63 -15.95
C PRO A 255 10.00 -10.81 -14.45
N GLN A 256 11.16 -10.35 -13.95
CA GLN A 256 11.48 -10.41 -12.52
C GLN A 256 10.64 -9.40 -11.70
N GLY A 257 10.37 -8.21 -12.25
CA GLY A 257 9.47 -7.23 -11.62
C GLY A 257 8.03 -7.76 -11.47
N ARG A 258 7.51 -8.45 -12.48
CA ARG A 258 6.22 -9.16 -12.41
C ARG A 258 6.22 -10.26 -11.36
N THR A 259 7.28 -11.05 -11.29
CA THR A 259 7.44 -12.10 -10.28
C THR A 259 7.52 -11.52 -8.88
N ASP A 260 8.24 -10.42 -8.68
CA ASP A 260 8.34 -9.67 -7.45
C ASP A 260 6.95 -9.21 -6.97
N THR A 261 6.18 -8.58 -7.85
CA THR A 261 4.81 -8.13 -7.55
C THR A 261 3.87 -9.31 -7.25
N ALA A 262 3.98 -10.42 -7.99
CA ALA A 262 3.16 -11.61 -7.75
C ALA A 262 3.47 -12.28 -6.41
N ILE A 263 4.75 -12.39 -6.04
CA ILE A 263 5.16 -12.90 -4.74
C ILE A 263 4.64 -11.99 -3.63
N GLY A 264 4.80 -10.67 -3.79
CA GLY A 264 4.26 -9.70 -2.84
C GLY A 264 2.75 -9.83 -2.65
N ALA A 265 1.98 -9.91 -3.74
CA ALA A 265 0.54 -10.09 -3.70
C ALA A 265 0.13 -11.40 -3.00
N ALA A 266 0.83 -12.51 -3.28
CA ALA A 266 0.55 -13.79 -2.64
C ALA A 266 0.84 -13.76 -1.13
N LEU A 267 1.98 -13.18 -0.71
CA LEU A 267 2.33 -13.05 0.70
C LEU A 267 1.35 -12.16 1.45
N ALA A 268 0.99 -11.01 0.85
CA ALA A 268 0.04 -10.08 1.42
C ALA A 268 -1.37 -10.70 1.53
N ALA A 269 -1.83 -11.42 0.50
CA ALA A 269 -3.10 -12.15 0.52
C ALA A 269 -3.16 -13.18 1.65
N VAL A 270 -2.07 -13.94 1.85
CA VAL A 270 -1.99 -14.92 2.94
C VAL A 270 -2.04 -14.24 4.30
N ALA A 271 -1.34 -13.13 4.50
CA ALA A 271 -1.36 -12.40 5.77
C ALA A 271 -2.74 -11.76 6.04
N ALA A 272 -3.39 -11.21 5.02
CA ALA A 272 -4.74 -10.65 5.13
C ALA A 272 -5.78 -11.72 5.52
N VAL A 273 -5.77 -12.87 4.83
CA VAL A 273 -6.64 -14.01 5.20
C VAL A 273 -6.31 -14.52 6.59
N ALA A 274 -5.01 -14.60 6.95
CA ALA A 274 -4.61 -15.00 8.30
C ALA A 274 -5.16 -14.04 9.36
N THR A 275 -5.24 -12.73 9.08
CA THR A 275 -5.85 -11.76 10.01
C THR A 275 -7.35 -12.02 10.21
N VAL A 276 -8.09 -12.29 9.12
CA VAL A 276 -9.52 -12.71 9.22
C VAL A 276 -9.67 -13.97 10.07
N VAL A 277 -8.83 -14.98 9.81
CA VAL A 277 -8.85 -16.25 10.54
C VAL A 277 -8.48 -16.07 12.01
N ALA A 278 -7.46 -15.26 12.31
CA ALA A 278 -7.03 -14.97 13.69
C ALA A 278 -8.14 -14.30 14.51
N THR A 279 -9.01 -13.52 13.88
CA THR A 279 -10.09 -12.78 14.55
C THR A 279 -11.46 -13.47 14.47
N ALA A 280 -11.61 -14.53 13.67
CA ALA A 280 -12.83 -15.33 13.60
C ALA A 280 -13.33 -15.90 14.94
N PRO A 281 -12.48 -16.25 15.92
CA PRO A 281 -12.94 -16.65 17.26
C PRO A 281 -13.79 -15.57 17.96
N LEU A 282 -13.58 -14.28 17.67
CA LEU A 282 -14.42 -13.20 18.20
C LEU A 282 -15.86 -13.29 17.67
N PHE A 283 -16.03 -13.64 16.40
CA PHE A 283 -17.35 -13.92 15.81
C PHE A 283 -18.03 -15.11 16.52
N ALA A 284 -17.32 -16.20 16.72
CA ALA A 284 -17.84 -17.37 17.40
C ALA A 284 -18.18 -17.09 18.89
N ALA A 285 -17.45 -16.17 19.51
CA ALA A 285 -17.72 -15.72 20.88
C ALA A 285 -18.80 -14.62 20.96
N HIS A 286 -19.41 -14.22 19.84
CA HIS A 286 -20.39 -13.12 19.74
C HIS A 286 -19.89 -11.80 20.33
N ALA A 287 -18.61 -11.48 20.14
CA ALA A 287 -18.02 -10.22 20.60
C ALA A 287 -18.67 -9.03 19.91
N ASP A 288 -19.02 -8.02 20.69
CA ASP A 288 -19.59 -6.77 20.16
C ASP A 288 -18.48 -5.83 19.68
N VAL A 289 -18.07 -5.99 18.41
CA VAL A 289 -17.03 -5.17 17.78
C VAL A 289 -17.40 -3.68 17.72
N SER A 290 -18.69 -3.32 17.84
CA SER A 290 -19.14 -1.92 17.86
C SER A 290 -18.65 -1.16 19.10
N GLN A 291 -18.27 -1.88 20.16
CA GLN A 291 -17.71 -1.31 21.38
C GLN A 291 -16.18 -1.13 21.31
N PHE A 292 -15.52 -1.60 20.27
CA PHE A 292 -14.08 -1.43 20.13
C PHE A 292 -13.75 0.01 19.74
N ALA A 293 -12.85 0.62 20.48
CA ALA A 293 -12.40 1.99 20.25
C ALA A 293 -11.20 2.08 19.32
N SER A 294 -10.39 1.01 19.26
CA SER A 294 -9.15 0.97 18.50
C SER A 294 -8.73 -0.46 18.11
N GLY A 295 -7.68 -0.59 17.31
CA GLY A 295 -7.05 -1.88 17.01
C GLY A 295 -6.51 -2.63 18.24
N ALA A 296 -6.23 -1.94 19.37
CA ALA A 296 -5.79 -2.56 20.62
C ALA A 296 -6.86 -3.48 21.22
N ASP A 297 -8.13 -3.13 21.03
CA ASP A 297 -9.25 -3.88 21.60
C ASP A 297 -9.36 -5.26 20.95
N PHE A 298 -8.99 -5.39 19.66
CA PHE A 298 -8.91 -6.70 19.01
C PHE A 298 -7.85 -7.60 19.69
N ALA A 299 -6.64 -7.08 19.91
CA ALA A 299 -5.58 -7.85 20.56
C ALA A 299 -5.99 -8.26 21.99
N THR A 300 -6.59 -7.33 22.74
CA THR A 300 -7.07 -7.59 24.10
C THR A 300 -8.20 -8.64 24.13
N ALA A 301 -9.19 -8.51 23.24
CA ALA A 301 -10.30 -9.44 23.13
C ALA A 301 -9.88 -10.82 22.62
N LEU A 302 -8.81 -10.90 21.84
CA LEU A 302 -8.23 -12.15 21.36
C LEU A 302 -7.47 -12.91 22.45
N GLN A 303 -6.96 -12.22 23.48
CA GLN A 303 -6.10 -12.86 24.50
C GLN A 303 -6.74 -14.09 25.18
N PRO A 304 -8.02 -14.09 25.61
CA PRO A 304 -8.67 -15.27 26.18
C PRO A 304 -8.97 -16.37 25.14
N LEU A 305 -8.99 -16.07 23.85
CA LEU A 305 -9.39 -16.98 22.77
C LEU A 305 -8.21 -17.68 22.11
N ILE A 306 -7.12 -16.94 21.83
CA ILE A 306 -5.93 -17.48 21.16
C ILE A 306 -4.66 -17.38 22.01
N GLY A 307 -4.84 -17.08 23.30
CA GLY A 307 -3.76 -16.93 24.27
C GLY A 307 -2.97 -15.63 24.13
N THR A 308 -2.16 -15.33 25.16
CA THR A 308 -1.30 -14.13 25.20
C THR A 308 -0.32 -14.09 24.02
N THR A 309 0.22 -15.24 23.61
CA THR A 309 1.14 -15.32 22.46
C THR A 309 0.46 -14.88 21.16
N GLY A 310 -0.74 -15.39 20.87
CA GLY A 310 -1.48 -15.03 19.67
C GLY A 310 -1.85 -13.54 19.64
N ALA A 311 -2.33 -13.02 20.76
CA ALA A 311 -2.66 -11.60 20.91
C ALA A 311 -1.42 -10.69 20.75
N THR A 312 -0.27 -11.10 21.30
CA THR A 312 1.00 -10.38 21.16
C THR A 312 1.49 -10.38 19.70
N LEU A 313 1.41 -11.51 19.00
CA LEU A 313 1.78 -11.61 17.59
C LEU A 313 0.88 -10.72 16.72
N PHE A 314 -0.43 -10.70 17.02
CA PHE A 314 -1.38 -9.81 16.35
C PHE A 314 -1.03 -8.33 16.58
N ALA A 315 -0.77 -7.92 17.83
CA ALA A 315 -0.41 -6.54 18.17
C ALA A 315 0.92 -6.10 17.52
N LEU A 316 1.93 -6.97 17.49
CA LEU A 316 3.20 -6.72 16.79
C LEU A 316 3.00 -6.57 15.29
N GLY A 317 2.14 -7.38 14.69
CA GLY A 317 1.77 -7.27 13.28
C GLY A 317 1.10 -5.94 12.96
N ILE A 318 0.21 -5.45 13.82
CA ILE A 318 -0.44 -4.14 13.65
C ILE A 318 0.59 -2.99 13.73
N ILE A 319 1.54 -3.04 14.67
CA ILE A 319 2.61 -2.02 14.76
C ILE A 319 3.47 -2.01 13.50
N GLU A 320 3.88 -3.19 13.05
CA GLU A 320 4.71 -3.35 11.87
C GLU A 320 3.99 -2.83 10.63
N ALA A 321 2.74 -3.25 10.43
CA ALA A 321 1.90 -2.81 9.33
C ALA A 321 1.85 -1.28 9.24
N GLY A 322 1.56 -0.60 10.36
CA GLY A 322 1.57 0.85 10.43
C GLY A 322 2.94 1.48 10.14
N LEU A 323 4.04 0.89 10.61
CA LEU A 323 5.39 1.44 10.40
C LEU A 323 5.82 1.34 8.93
N VAL A 324 5.68 0.18 8.29
CA VAL A 324 6.07 -0.03 6.89
C VAL A 324 5.26 0.87 5.98
N ALA A 325 3.95 0.91 6.19
CA ALA A 325 3.06 1.75 5.41
C ALA A 325 3.34 3.25 5.61
N ALA A 326 3.54 3.72 6.84
CA ALA A 326 3.90 5.12 7.09
C ALA A 326 5.19 5.53 6.36
N MET A 327 6.21 4.64 6.30
CA MET A 327 7.45 4.89 5.57
C MET A 327 7.24 4.94 4.06
N THR A 328 6.41 4.05 3.49
CA THR A 328 6.15 3.99 2.05
C THR A 328 5.21 5.09 1.58
N ILE A 329 4.15 5.40 2.33
CA ILE A 329 3.15 6.43 1.99
C ILE A 329 3.76 7.84 2.07
N SER A 330 4.55 8.14 3.12
CA SER A 330 5.25 9.42 3.22
C SER A 330 6.24 9.62 2.08
N THR A 331 6.91 8.54 1.66
CA THR A 331 7.83 8.54 0.52
C THR A 331 7.08 8.68 -0.81
N SER A 332 5.92 8.02 -0.98
CA SER A 332 5.03 8.15 -2.14
C SER A 332 4.60 9.62 -2.34
N SER A 333 4.14 10.27 -1.28
CA SER A 333 3.79 11.69 -1.30
C SER A 333 4.97 12.58 -1.72
N SER A 334 6.17 12.24 -1.25
CA SER A 334 7.41 12.97 -1.55
C SER A 334 7.82 12.84 -3.01
N TYR A 335 7.78 11.64 -3.58
CA TYR A 335 8.03 11.40 -5.01
C TYR A 335 7.05 12.22 -5.84
N SER A 336 5.77 12.03 -5.62
CA SER A 336 4.71 12.59 -6.45
C SER A 336 4.67 14.11 -6.41
N LEU A 337 4.86 14.73 -5.24
CA LEU A 337 4.90 16.20 -5.15
C LEU A 337 6.16 16.76 -5.82
N ALA A 338 7.32 16.12 -5.64
CA ALA A 338 8.55 16.56 -6.29
C ALA A 338 8.49 16.37 -7.82
N GLU A 339 7.92 15.28 -8.33
CA GLU A 339 7.66 15.05 -9.75
C GLU A 339 6.77 16.15 -10.35
N THR A 340 5.71 16.52 -9.63
CA THR A 340 4.76 17.56 -10.07
C THR A 340 5.41 18.92 -10.31
N VAL A 341 6.36 19.30 -9.48
CA VAL A 341 7.08 20.58 -9.60
C VAL A 341 8.45 20.43 -10.26
N SER A 342 8.72 19.29 -10.89
CA SER A 342 10.00 18.97 -11.54
C SER A 342 11.22 19.16 -10.63
N ALA A 343 11.05 18.94 -9.32
CA ALA A 343 12.14 18.98 -8.36
C ALA A 343 12.89 17.65 -8.32
N ARG A 344 14.15 17.67 -7.89
CA ARG A 344 14.93 16.44 -7.70
C ARG A 344 14.32 15.57 -6.62
N HIS A 345 14.12 14.30 -6.91
CA HIS A 345 13.47 13.34 -6.05
C HIS A 345 14.13 11.96 -6.17
N SER A 346 14.68 11.48 -5.09
CA SER A 346 15.24 10.13 -4.95
C SER A 346 15.66 9.90 -3.51
N LEU A 347 15.50 8.68 -3.01
CA LEU A 347 16.12 8.25 -1.74
C LEU A 347 17.65 8.12 -1.83
N ASN A 348 18.25 8.27 -3.02
CA ASN A 348 19.70 8.32 -3.20
C ASN A 348 20.28 9.74 -3.01
N LEU A 349 19.44 10.77 -2.94
CA LEU A 349 19.86 12.14 -2.68
C LEU A 349 20.28 12.34 -1.21
N ASP A 350 21.08 13.37 -0.98
CA ASP A 350 21.24 13.93 0.37
C ASP A 350 20.17 14.99 0.69
N PHE A 351 20.07 15.38 1.96
CA PHE A 351 19.06 16.36 2.37
C PHE A 351 19.23 17.74 1.69
N ALA A 352 20.46 18.13 1.38
CA ALA A 352 20.72 19.44 0.75
C ALA A 352 20.19 19.51 -0.68
N HIS A 353 20.27 18.40 -1.41
CA HIS A 353 19.81 18.31 -2.82
C HIS A 353 18.37 17.84 -2.97
N GLY A 354 17.80 17.17 -1.94
CA GLY A 354 16.42 16.67 -1.91
C GLY A 354 15.52 17.38 -0.90
N ARG A 355 15.70 18.70 -0.66
CA ARG A 355 15.00 19.44 0.40
C ARG A 355 13.48 19.32 0.34
N LEU A 356 12.90 19.44 -0.85
CA LEU A 356 11.44 19.29 -1.02
C LEU A 356 11.01 17.86 -0.73
N PHE A 357 11.68 16.87 -1.32
CA PHE A 357 11.39 15.45 -1.14
C PHE A 357 11.40 15.05 0.35
N TYR A 358 12.50 15.33 1.06
CA TYR A 358 12.60 15.02 2.49
C TYR A 358 11.68 15.89 3.35
N GLY A 359 11.48 17.15 2.97
CA GLY A 359 10.60 18.09 3.67
C GLY A 359 9.15 17.61 3.66
N VAL A 360 8.66 17.11 2.53
CA VAL A 360 7.30 16.54 2.40
C VAL A 360 7.15 15.30 3.27
N ALA A 361 8.11 14.36 3.23
CA ALA A 361 8.05 13.15 4.05
C ALA A 361 8.01 13.48 5.56
N ILE A 362 8.86 14.41 6.00
CA ILE A 362 8.93 14.81 7.42
C ILE A 362 7.65 15.55 7.83
N ALA A 363 7.20 16.51 7.03
CA ALA A 363 6.03 17.33 7.35
C ALA A 363 4.75 16.49 7.40
N SER A 364 4.53 15.62 6.42
CA SER A 364 3.35 14.72 6.41
C SER A 364 3.36 13.75 7.59
N THR A 365 4.52 13.20 7.94
CA THR A 365 4.69 12.32 9.10
C THR A 365 4.38 13.03 10.42
N LEU A 366 4.92 14.24 10.62
CA LEU A 366 4.66 15.04 11.83
C LEU A 366 3.18 15.45 11.93
N LEU A 367 2.58 15.87 10.82
CA LEU A 367 1.17 16.25 10.76
C LEU A 367 0.28 15.06 11.12
N ALA A 368 0.49 13.91 10.47
CA ALA A 368 -0.30 12.70 10.70
C ALA A 368 -0.19 12.21 12.15
N GLY A 369 1.02 12.13 12.70
CA GLY A 369 1.22 11.78 14.11
C GLY A 369 0.54 12.74 15.08
N SER A 370 0.51 14.05 14.76
CA SER A 370 -0.16 15.05 15.59
C SER A 370 -1.67 14.88 15.65
N VAL A 371 -2.30 14.51 14.52
CA VAL A 371 -3.75 14.30 14.44
C VAL A 371 -4.21 13.16 15.35
N VAL A 372 -3.43 12.08 15.45
CA VAL A 372 -3.77 10.92 16.30
C VAL A 372 -3.79 11.26 17.78
N LEU A 373 -3.08 12.29 18.20
CA LEU A 373 -3.02 12.72 19.61
C LEU A 373 -4.19 13.64 20.01
N ILE A 374 -5.13 13.93 19.10
CA ILE A 374 -6.33 14.72 19.42
C ILE A 374 -7.22 13.89 20.35
N PRO A 375 -7.54 14.40 21.57
CA PRO A 375 -8.36 13.66 22.52
C PRO A 375 -9.77 13.40 22.01
N GLY A 376 -10.29 12.18 22.23
CA GLY A 376 -11.68 11.83 21.89
C GLY A 376 -11.92 11.52 20.41
N ALA A 377 -10.89 11.44 19.57
CA ALA A 377 -11.04 11.04 18.18
C ALA A 377 -11.56 9.58 18.07
N PRO A 378 -12.56 9.29 17.20
CA PRO A 378 -13.11 7.94 17.02
C PRO A 378 -12.18 7.09 16.13
N LEU A 379 -11.06 6.61 16.69
CA LEU A 379 -9.94 6.04 15.94
C LEU A 379 -10.31 4.85 15.07
N LEU A 380 -11.12 3.90 15.57
CA LEU A 380 -11.55 2.74 14.80
C LEU A 380 -12.44 3.15 13.61
N ALA A 381 -13.40 4.06 13.85
CA ALA A 381 -14.26 4.55 12.78
C ALA A 381 -13.46 5.32 11.72
N MET A 382 -12.47 6.13 12.13
CA MET A 382 -11.56 6.82 11.21
C MET A 382 -10.82 5.82 10.32
N THR A 383 -10.28 4.75 10.90
CA THR A 383 -9.55 3.70 10.19
C THR A 383 -10.40 3.05 9.08
N LEU A 384 -11.62 2.62 9.41
CA LEU A 384 -12.53 2.01 8.43
C LEU A 384 -12.99 3.01 7.37
N THR A 385 -13.29 4.26 7.77
CA THR A 385 -13.74 5.31 6.85
C THR A 385 -12.66 5.69 5.86
N VAL A 386 -11.40 5.75 6.28
CA VAL A 386 -10.27 6.08 5.38
C VAL A 386 -10.12 5.03 4.30
N ASN A 387 -10.26 3.73 4.59
CA ASN A 387 -10.22 2.67 3.59
C ASN A 387 -11.39 2.77 2.58
N VAL A 388 -12.59 3.15 3.06
CA VAL A 388 -13.72 3.43 2.15
C VAL A 388 -13.40 4.61 1.24
N ILE A 389 -12.86 5.71 1.78
CA ILE A 389 -12.43 6.88 1.00
C ILE A 389 -11.36 6.49 0.00
N ALA A 390 -10.35 5.74 0.41
CA ALA A 390 -9.27 5.27 -0.47
C ALA A 390 -9.82 4.47 -1.66
N THR A 391 -10.84 3.62 -1.44
CA THR A 391 -11.54 2.90 -2.52
C THR A 391 -12.19 3.86 -3.52
N LEU A 392 -12.82 4.94 -3.05
CA LEU A 392 -13.46 5.93 -3.92
C LEU A 392 -12.43 6.73 -4.72
N LEU A 393 -11.32 7.12 -4.09
CA LEU A 393 -10.20 7.83 -4.73
C LEU A 393 -9.45 6.95 -5.74
N MET A 394 -9.57 5.62 -5.63
CA MET A 394 -8.90 4.68 -6.55
C MET A 394 -9.46 4.73 -7.97
N ALA A 395 -10.74 5.01 -8.16
CA ALA A 395 -11.38 4.98 -9.49
C ALA A 395 -10.74 5.96 -10.49
N PRO A 396 -10.54 7.25 -10.19
CA PRO A 396 -9.85 8.18 -11.09
C PRO A 396 -8.36 7.83 -11.29
N ALA A 397 -7.66 7.38 -10.24
CA ALA A 397 -6.26 6.96 -10.35
C ALA A 397 -6.09 5.76 -11.30
N LEU A 398 -6.97 4.75 -11.20
CA LEU A 398 -6.99 3.61 -12.11
C LEU A 398 -7.31 4.00 -13.55
N LEU A 399 -8.25 4.93 -13.76
CA LEU A 399 -8.58 5.41 -15.09
C LEU A 399 -7.35 6.05 -15.76
N LEU A 400 -6.65 6.92 -15.05
CA LEU A 400 -5.44 7.55 -15.57
C LEU A 400 -4.33 6.53 -15.83
N LEU A 401 -4.13 5.55 -14.94
CA LEU A 401 -3.20 4.44 -15.16
C LEU A 401 -3.54 3.65 -16.41
N LEU A 402 -4.82 3.28 -16.59
CA LEU A 402 -5.28 2.50 -17.75
C LEU A 402 -5.06 3.27 -19.05
N LEU A 403 -5.34 4.57 -19.06
CA LEU A 403 -5.11 5.44 -20.23
C LEU A 403 -3.62 5.52 -20.57
N LEU A 404 -2.73 5.72 -19.58
CA LEU A 404 -1.27 5.72 -19.77
C LEU A 404 -0.77 4.36 -20.27
N ALA A 405 -1.26 3.25 -19.70
CA ALA A 405 -0.85 1.91 -20.10
C ALA A 405 -1.31 1.52 -21.52
N ASN A 406 -2.30 2.21 -22.08
CA ASN A 406 -2.77 2.07 -23.47
C ASN A 406 -2.05 3.01 -24.44
N ASP A 407 -1.33 4.00 -23.98
CA ASP A 407 -0.68 4.98 -24.83
C ASP A 407 0.52 4.36 -25.56
N ARG A 408 0.35 4.09 -26.84
CA ARG A 408 1.37 3.45 -27.67
C ARG A 408 2.60 4.32 -27.94
N GLU A 409 2.52 5.63 -27.80
CA GLU A 409 3.66 6.53 -27.98
C GLU A 409 4.68 6.33 -26.86
N ILE A 410 4.21 6.15 -25.60
CA ILE A 410 5.08 5.96 -24.43
C ILE A 410 5.36 4.49 -24.14
N MET A 411 4.37 3.61 -24.31
CA MET A 411 4.47 2.19 -23.98
C MET A 411 5.06 1.32 -25.11
N ARG A 412 4.88 1.75 -26.37
CA ARG A 412 5.31 1.00 -27.56
C ARG A 412 4.75 -0.43 -27.57
N ASP A 413 5.64 -1.42 -27.59
CA ASP A 413 5.35 -2.87 -27.54
C ASP A 413 4.86 -3.37 -26.17
N LEU A 414 5.00 -2.55 -25.12
CA LEU A 414 4.52 -2.82 -23.77
C LEU A 414 3.11 -2.26 -23.51
N ALA A 415 2.45 -1.68 -24.48
CA ALA A 415 1.06 -1.22 -24.34
C ALA A 415 0.12 -2.37 -23.98
N ASN A 416 -0.98 -2.04 -23.29
CA ASN A 416 -1.97 -3.03 -22.89
C ASN A 416 -2.48 -3.85 -24.05
N GLY A 417 -2.54 -5.17 -23.86
CA GLY A 417 -3.32 -6.07 -24.69
C GLY A 417 -4.78 -6.11 -24.26
N TRP A 418 -5.59 -6.83 -25.03
CA TRP A 418 -7.04 -6.95 -24.77
C TRP A 418 -7.36 -7.45 -23.36
N TRP A 419 -6.66 -8.48 -22.87
CA TRP A 419 -6.86 -9.04 -21.53
C TRP A 419 -6.56 -8.04 -20.42
N ALA A 420 -5.49 -7.26 -20.52
CA ALA A 420 -5.13 -6.23 -19.54
C ALA A 420 -6.19 -5.12 -19.50
N ASN A 421 -6.73 -4.74 -20.66
CA ASN A 421 -7.81 -3.75 -20.75
C ASN A 421 -9.12 -4.28 -20.20
N LEU A 422 -9.48 -5.54 -20.48
CA LEU A 422 -10.67 -6.16 -19.93
C LEU A 422 -10.57 -6.21 -18.38
N ALA A 423 -9.46 -6.71 -17.85
CA ALA A 423 -9.25 -6.80 -16.40
C ALA A 423 -9.24 -5.41 -15.75
N GLY A 424 -8.43 -4.46 -16.25
CA GLY A 424 -8.39 -3.11 -15.73
C GLY A 424 -9.74 -2.37 -15.81
N GLY A 425 -10.43 -2.49 -16.93
CA GLY A 425 -11.77 -1.92 -17.12
C GLY A 425 -12.81 -2.52 -16.18
N THR A 426 -12.80 -3.85 -15.99
CA THR A 426 -13.68 -4.53 -15.03
C THR A 426 -13.42 -4.03 -13.60
N ILE A 427 -12.16 -3.89 -13.19
CA ILE A 427 -11.79 -3.38 -11.86
C ILE A 427 -12.35 -1.97 -11.66
N ILE A 428 -12.14 -1.06 -12.63
CA ILE A 428 -12.65 0.32 -12.56
C ILE A 428 -14.17 0.34 -12.43
N VAL A 429 -14.87 -0.40 -13.30
CA VAL A 429 -16.34 -0.47 -13.28
C VAL A 429 -16.86 -1.03 -11.96
N THR A 430 -16.24 -2.10 -11.44
CA THR A 430 -16.64 -2.73 -10.18
C THR A 430 -16.49 -1.77 -9.02
N ILE A 431 -15.30 -1.14 -8.87
CA ILE A 431 -15.03 -0.18 -7.79
C ILE A 431 -15.99 1.01 -7.88
N SER A 432 -16.17 1.57 -9.09
CA SER A 432 -17.05 2.72 -9.30
C SER A 432 -18.53 2.38 -9.01
N ALA A 433 -19.00 1.20 -9.43
CA ALA A 433 -20.37 0.75 -9.19
C ALA A 433 -20.66 0.52 -7.71
N ILE A 434 -19.75 -0.16 -6.99
CA ILE A 434 -19.89 -0.39 -5.53
C ILE A 434 -19.80 0.93 -4.78
N GLY A 435 -18.87 1.81 -5.16
CA GLY A 435 -18.72 3.14 -4.56
C GLY A 435 -19.98 4.01 -4.77
N ALA A 436 -20.55 4.02 -6.00
CA ALA A 436 -21.78 4.74 -6.28
C ALA A 436 -22.97 4.17 -5.49
N LEU A 437 -23.09 2.84 -5.41
CA LEU A 437 -24.11 2.17 -4.61
C LEU A 437 -23.99 2.57 -3.13
N TYR A 438 -22.79 2.54 -2.58
CA TYR A 438 -22.53 2.97 -1.19
C TYR A 438 -22.92 4.44 -0.98
N GLY A 439 -22.55 5.33 -1.90
CA GLY A 439 -22.93 6.75 -1.84
C GLY A 439 -24.44 6.95 -1.83
N VAL A 440 -25.15 6.24 -2.72
CA VAL A 440 -26.63 6.29 -2.78
C VAL A 440 -27.26 5.81 -1.47
N ILE A 441 -26.82 4.69 -0.93
CA ILE A 441 -27.37 4.14 0.32
C ILE A 441 -27.04 5.02 1.53
N THR A 442 -25.86 5.63 1.55
CA THR A 442 -25.47 6.55 2.64
C THR A 442 -26.32 7.81 2.63
N VAL A 443 -26.63 8.36 1.44
CA VAL A 443 -27.46 9.57 1.29
C VAL A 443 -28.95 9.24 1.47
N PHE A 444 -29.39 8.06 1.03
CA PHE A 444 -30.76 7.61 1.08
C PHE A 444 -30.90 6.27 1.84
N PRO A 445 -30.73 6.25 3.17
CA PRO A 445 -30.67 5.00 3.96
C PRO A 445 -31.94 4.13 3.85
N ASN A 446 -33.07 4.73 3.53
CA ASN A 446 -34.38 4.05 3.41
C ASN A 446 -34.59 3.33 2.06
N LEU A 447 -33.66 3.46 1.10
CA LEU A 447 -33.81 2.88 -0.25
C LEU A 447 -33.75 1.34 -0.26
N LEU A 448 -33.04 0.73 0.69
CA LEU A 448 -32.94 -0.73 0.81
C LEU A 448 -33.99 -1.35 1.74
N GLY A 449 -34.92 -0.57 2.25
CA GLY A 449 -35.98 -1.03 3.16
C GLY A 449 -35.39 -1.56 4.48
N LYS A 450 -35.81 -0.98 5.59
CA LYS A 450 -35.68 -1.67 6.87
C LYS A 450 -36.65 -2.84 6.89
#